data_52abdc6ebeef1ca06f48d3f9fb14e12c
#
_entry.id   52abdc6ebeef1ca06f48d3f9fb14e12c
#
_cell.length_a   1.000
_cell.length_b   1.000
_cell.length_c   1.000
_cell.angle_alpha   90.00
_cell.angle_beta   90.00
_cell.angle_gamma   90.00
#
_symmetry.space_group_name_H-M   'P 1'
#
loop_
_entity.id
_entity.type
_entity.pdbx_description
1 polymer ?
#
loop_
_entity_poly.entity_id
_entity_poly.type
_entity_poly.pdbx_seq_one_letter_code
_entity_poly.pdbx_strand_id
1 'polypeptide(L)'
;LHREAMSAVNVEISGGQKELLELKACIGEMGFHIRSIEFSQKEKGIVKASIILGVPKQKNIAELLELKQPWITGLEVKGKLLL
;
A
#
# COMPACT_ATOMS: atom_id res chain seq x y z
N LEU A 1 19.31 -15.40 8.68
CA LEU A 1 18.77 -14.47 7.71
C LEU A 1 17.30 -14.19 8.03
N HIS A 2 17.01 -12.92 8.23
CA HIS A 2 15.65 -12.49 8.51
C HIS A 2 15.01 -12.03 7.23
N ARG A 3 13.97 -12.76 6.83
CA ARG A 3 13.16 -12.34 5.70
C ARG A 3 11.88 -11.73 6.21
N GLU A 4 11.56 -10.57 5.70
CA GLU A 4 10.27 -9.97 5.98
C GLU A 4 9.19 -10.79 5.27
N ALA A 5 8.05 -10.93 5.92
CA ALA A 5 6.88 -11.44 5.24
C ALA A 5 6.48 -10.44 4.16
N MET A 6 5.90 -10.92 3.09
CA MET A 6 5.44 -10.06 2.01
C MET A 6 3.93 -10.14 1.88
N SER A 7 3.33 -9.01 1.62
CA SER A 7 1.89 -8.93 1.41
C SER A 7 1.58 -8.04 0.23
N ALA A 8 0.56 -8.42 -0.51
CA ALA A 8 0.08 -7.65 -1.64
C ALA A 8 -1.13 -6.81 -1.21
N VAL A 9 -1.12 -5.55 -1.62
CA VAL A 9 -2.16 -4.59 -1.26
C VAL A 9 -2.55 -3.80 -2.49
N ASN A 10 -3.83 -3.53 -2.66
CA ASN A 10 -4.33 -2.63 -3.69
C ASN A 10 -4.92 -1.41 -3.01
N VAL A 11 -4.53 -0.23 -3.48
CA VAL A 11 -5.05 1.02 -2.96
C VAL A 11 -5.60 1.82 -4.13
N GLU A 12 -6.84 2.27 -4.01
CA GLU A 12 -7.43 3.16 -5.00
C GLU A 12 -7.39 4.58 -4.47
N ILE A 13 -6.93 5.48 -5.31
CA ILE A 13 -6.65 6.86 -4.94
C ILE A 13 -7.40 7.82 -5.86
N SER A 14 -8.08 8.78 -5.26
CA SER A 14 -8.62 9.91 -5.98
C SER A 14 -7.59 11.02 -5.94
N GLY A 15 -7.00 11.34 -7.10
CA GLY A 15 -5.96 12.35 -7.17
C GLY A 15 -4.88 11.96 -8.16
N GLY A 16 -3.68 12.44 -7.90
CA GLY A 16 -2.56 12.22 -8.79
C GLY A 16 -1.26 12.01 -8.04
N GLN A 17 -0.18 12.56 -8.59
CA GLN A 17 1.17 12.33 -8.07
C GLN A 17 1.34 12.76 -6.62
N LYS A 18 0.73 13.87 -6.23
CA LYS A 18 0.83 14.36 -4.86
C LYS A 18 0.31 13.31 -3.86
N GLU A 19 -0.85 12.75 -4.16
CA GLU A 19 -1.47 11.75 -3.30
C GLU A 19 -0.68 10.45 -3.28
N LEU A 20 -0.08 10.09 -4.42
CA LEU A 20 0.77 8.90 -4.47
C LEU A 20 2.01 9.05 -3.60
N LEU A 21 2.64 10.21 -3.60
CA LEU A 21 3.80 10.47 -2.75
C LEU A 21 3.39 10.43 -1.28
N GLU A 22 2.24 10.99 -0.97
CA GLU A 22 1.72 10.99 0.39
C GLU A 22 1.39 9.57 0.86
N LEU A 23 0.84 8.76 -0.03
CA LEU A 23 0.57 7.35 0.28
C LEU A 23 1.85 6.61 0.66
N LYS A 24 2.91 6.82 -0.13
CA LYS A 24 4.21 6.19 0.15
C LYS A 24 4.73 6.61 1.51
N ALA A 25 4.62 7.90 1.83
CA ALA A 25 5.05 8.41 3.12
C ALA A 25 4.26 7.79 4.27
N CYS A 26 2.94 7.72 4.12
CA CYS A 26 2.07 7.14 5.14
C CYS A 26 2.40 5.67 5.41
N ILE A 27 2.60 4.91 4.35
CA ILE A 27 2.95 3.49 4.47
C ILE A 27 4.28 3.33 5.21
N GLY A 28 5.26 4.16 4.84
CA GLY A 28 6.57 4.14 5.50
C GLY A 28 6.48 4.50 6.98
N GLU A 29 5.69 5.51 7.31
CA GLU A 29 5.49 5.95 8.69
C GLU A 29 4.81 4.87 9.55
N MET A 30 3.99 4.03 8.92
CA MET A 30 3.36 2.92 9.62
C MET A 30 4.33 1.76 9.85
N GLY A 31 5.53 1.84 9.31
CA GLY A 31 6.56 0.84 9.52
C GLY A 31 6.59 -0.27 8.49
N PHE A 32 5.88 -0.12 7.38
CA PHE A 32 5.93 -1.09 6.30
C PHE A 32 6.95 -0.65 5.25
N HIS A 33 7.51 -1.61 4.52
CA HIS A 33 8.50 -1.33 3.48
C HIS A 33 7.91 -1.61 2.10
N ILE A 34 7.91 -0.62 1.25
CA ILE A 34 7.42 -0.80 -0.12
C ILE A 34 8.50 -1.52 -0.91
N ARG A 35 8.19 -2.73 -1.37
CA ARG A 35 9.10 -3.54 -2.18
C ARG A 35 8.90 -3.28 -3.66
N SER A 36 7.66 -3.11 -4.07
CA SER A 36 7.34 -2.73 -5.44
C SER A 36 6.01 -2.02 -5.44
N ILE A 37 5.82 -1.17 -6.42
CA ILE A 37 4.57 -0.46 -6.60
C ILE A 37 4.34 -0.25 -8.10
N GLU A 38 3.14 -0.57 -8.53
CA GLU A 38 2.72 -0.36 -9.90
C GLU A 38 1.43 0.44 -9.91
N PHE A 39 1.34 1.36 -10.84
CA PHE A 39 0.17 2.22 -10.96
C PHE A 39 -0.57 1.94 -12.25
N SER A 40 -1.88 1.99 -12.17
CA SER A 40 -2.70 2.00 -13.36
C SER A 40 -3.78 3.05 -13.18
N GLN A 41 -4.05 3.80 -14.23
CA GLN A 41 -5.11 4.80 -14.19
C GLN A 41 -6.40 4.14 -14.66
N LYS A 42 -7.37 4.04 -13.77
CA LYS A 42 -8.65 3.41 -14.09
C LYS A 42 -9.53 4.35 -14.89
N GLU A 43 -9.55 5.61 -14.47
CA GLU A 43 -10.27 6.68 -15.15
C GLU A 43 -9.66 7.99 -14.71
N LYS A 44 -10.10 9.10 -15.31
CA LYS A 44 -9.52 10.40 -14.99
C LYS A 44 -9.67 10.69 -13.50
N GLY A 45 -8.53 10.98 -12.87
CA GLY A 45 -8.49 11.30 -11.44
C GLY A 45 -8.53 10.11 -10.51
N ILE A 46 -8.60 8.88 -11.03
CA ILE A 46 -8.63 7.67 -10.21
C ILE A 46 -7.44 6.79 -10.59
N VAL A 47 -6.60 6.53 -9.62
CA VAL A 47 -5.40 5.70 -9.81
C VAL A 47 -5.46 4.50 -8.88
N LYS A 48 -5.12 3.34 -9.41
CA LYS A 48 -4.99 2.12 -8.61
C LYS A 48 -3.52 1.81 -8.44
N ALA A 49 -3.10 1.68 -7.20
CA ALA A 49 -1.73 1.27 -6.86
C ALA A 49 -1.75 -0.18 -6.40
N SER A 50 -0.93 -0.99 -7.04
CA SER A 50 -0.74 -2.39 -6.65
C SER A 50 0.62 -2.46 -5.98
N ILE A 51 0.64 -2.78 -4.70
CA ILE A 51 1.82 -2.64 -3.87
C ILE A 51 2.20 -3.97 -3.24
N ILE A 52 3.48 -4.29 -3.30
CA ILE A 52 4.03 -5.39 -2.52
C ILE A 52 4.75 -4.77 -1.33
N LEU A 53 4.34 -5.15 -0.15
CA LEU A 53 4.90 -4.62 1.09
C LEU A 53 5.72 -5.68 1.81
N GLY A 54 6.87 -5.25 2.34
CA GLY A 54 7.58 -6.01 3.35
C GLY A 54 6.96 -5.68 4.69
N VAL A 55 6.59 -6.72 5.44
CA VAL A 55 5.94 -6.59 6.74
C VAL A 55 6.93 -7.00 7.81
N PRO A 56 7.44 -6.06 8.62
CA PRO A 56 8.35 -6.39 9.71
C PRO A 56 7.72 -7.37 10.69
N LYS A 57 8.58 -8.07 11.42
CA LYS A 57 8.17 -9.17 12.28
C LYS A 57 7.13 -8.77 13.34
N GLN A 58 7.24 -7.55 13.87
CA GLN A 58 6.35 -7.06 14.91
C GLN A 58 5.07 -6.42 14.36
N LYS A 59 4.94 -6.38 13.03
CA LYS A 59 3.80 -5.72 12.40
C LYS A 59 2.82 -6.75 11.86
N ASN A 60 1.56 -6.34 11.80
CA ASN A 60 0.50 -7.11 11.17
C ASN A 60 -0.02 -6.31 10.00
N ILE A 61 -0.11 -6.95 8.83
CA ILE A 61 -0.59 -6.25 7.63
C ILE A 61 -1.99 -5.66 7.82
N ALA A 62 -2.81 -6.25 8.70
CA ALA A 62 -4.14 -5.73 8.98
C ALA A 62 -4.10 -4.31 9.56
N GLU A 63 -2.98 -3.90 10.15
CA GLU A 63 -2.83 -2.53 10.65
C GLU A 63 -2.95 -1.51 9.52
N LEU A 64 -2.66 -1.91 8.30
CA LEU A 64 -2.77 -1.03 7.14
C LEU A 64 -4.22 -0.57 6.92
N LEU A 65 -5.19 -1.33 7.39
CA LEU A 65 -6.60 -0.96 7.26
C LEU A 65 -6.94 0.30 8.06
N GLU A 66 -6.05 0.72 8.95
CA GLU A 66 -6.21 1.97 9.69
C GLU A 66 -5.75 3.18 8.89
N LEU A 67 -5.17 2.96 7.73
CA LEU A 67 -4.74 4.04 6.84
C LEU A 67 -5.97 4.69 6.22
N LYS A 68 -6.29 5.89 6.69
CA LYS A 68 -7.47 6.61 6.23
C LYS A 68 -7.10 8.03 5.85
N GLN A 69 -7.38 8.36 4.61
CA GLN A 69 -7.20 9.71 4.08
C GLN A 69 -8.39 9.98 3.16
N PRO A 70 -8.82 11.24 3.06
CA PRO A 70 -9.98 11.57 2.21
C PRO A 70 -9.81 11.15 0.75
N TRP A 71 -8.57 11.09 0.28
CA TRP A 71 -8.25 10.74 -1.10
C TRP A 71 -8.06 9.24 -1.32
N ILE A 72 -8.11 8.42 -0.28
CA ILE A 72 -8.09 6.96 -0.40
C ILE A 72 -9.53 6.49 -0.55
N THR A 73 -9.87 5.99 -1.73
CA THR A 73 -11.23 5.56 -2.03
C THR A 73 -11.41 4.06 -1.96
N GLY A 74 -10.31 3.32 -1.87
CA GLY A 74 -10.39 1.88 -1.73
C GLY A 74 -9.07 1.33 -1.19
N LEU A 75 -9.17 0.32 -0.34
CA LEU A 75 -8.01 -0.35 0.22
C LEU A 75 -8.34 -1.82 0.37
N GLU A 76 -7.54 -2.65 -0.25
CA GLU A 76 -7.74 -4.09 -0.21
C GLU A 76 -6.42 -4.78 0.11
N VAL A 77 -6.42 -5.56 1.18
CA VAL A 77 -5.27 -6.41 1.51
C VAL A 77 -5.51 -7.76 0.85
N LYS A 78 -4.64 -8.10 -0.12
CA LYS A 78 -4.78 -9.34 -0.88
C LYS A 78 -4.28 -10.54 -0.11
N GLY A 79 -3.43 -10.31 0.87
CA GLY A 79 -2.92 -11.37 1.71
C GLY A 79 -1.42 -11.60 1.57
N LYS A 80 -0.98 -12.67 2.21
CA LYS A 80 0.42 -13.00 2.30
C LYS A 80 0.90 -13.68 1.02
N LEU A 81 2.06 -13.26 0.55
CA LEU A 81 2.69 -13.89 -0.60
C LEU A 81 3.62 -14.99 -0.12
N LEU A 82 3.48 -16.15 -0.71
CA LEU A 82 4.36 -17.30 -0.46
C LEU A 82 5.40 -17.33 -1.57
N LEU A 83 6.63 -17.10 -1.18
CA LEU A 83 7.76 -17.13 -2.12
C LEU A 83 8.64 -18.34 -1.88
#